data_7eb054f6c0c151b9bd687973d9a0fc49
#
_entry.id   7eb054f6c0c151b9bd687973d9a0fc49
#
_cell.length_a   1.000
_cell.length_b   1.000
_cell.length_c   1.000
_cell.angle_alpha   90.00
_cell.angle_beta   90.00
_cell.angle_gamma   90.00
#
_symmetry.space_group_name_H-M   'P 1'
#
loop_
_entity.id
_entity.type
_entity.pdbx_description
1 polymer ?
#
loop_
_entity_poly.entity_id
_entity_poly.type
_entity_poly.pdbx_seq_one_letter_code
_entity_poly.pdbx_strand_id
1 'polypeptide(L)'
;MCIRDSIRPINEVTYATSLLADGYYHVRVPESNVKETRALFVTTNDLARRLQKLNNSQKIQSNRLKTTLENIPSSVLMIDKHGEIVVANHAYYQVFNPDQTVENKSYIGFIDDSIEKLIIESFRTEKVIYEQLEVAINNVHTKYFDVSCIPILTKSKKNLQGMVVVLHDITNLQKLENLRREFVANVSHELKTPITSIKGFAETLIEGAKND
;
A
#
# COMPACT_ATOMS: atom_id res chain seq x y z
N MET A 1 -54.50 36.42 -0.56
CA MET A 1 -53.32 35.52 -0.45
C MET A 1 -52.74 35.43 -1.85
N CYS A 2 -51.63 36.07 -2.07
CA CYS A 2 -51.08 36.30 -3.41
C CYS A 2 -50.29 35.06 -3.87
N ILE A 3 -50.54 34.56 -5.08
CA ILE A 3 -49.81 33.46 -5.72
C ILE A 3 -48.30 33.69 -5.63
N ARG A 4 -47.87 34.92 -5.60
CA ARG A 4 -46.50 35.39 -5.49
C ARG A 4 -45.81 34.96 -4.16
N ASP A 5 -46.55 34.85 -3.05
CA ASP A 5 -46.04 34.52 -1.71
C ASP A 5 -45.77 32.99 -1.57
N SER A 6 -46.43 32.15 -2.40
CA SER A 6 -46.24 30.71 -2.40
C SER A 6 -45.14 30.24 -3.37
N ILE A 7 -44.83 31.01 -4.41
CA ILE A 7 -43.80 30.66 -5.41
C ILE A 7 -42.39 30.94 -4.89
N ARG A 8 -42.20 31.99 -4.14
CA ARG A 8 -40.88 32.39 -3.62
C ARG A 8 -40.21 31.32 -2.75
N PRO A 9 -40.90 30.70 -1.76
CA PRO A 9 -40.35 29.63 -0.97
C PRO A 9 -39.92 28.42 -1.79
N ILE A 10 -40.71 28.06 -2.82
CA ILE A 10 -40.38 26.91 -3.70
C ILE A 10 -39.10 27.19 -4.48
N ASN A 11 -38.93 28.39 -5.02
CA ASN A 11 -37.73 28.79 -5.73
C ASN A 11 -36.49 28.77 -4.83
N GLU A 12 -36.59 29.17 -3.56
CA GLU A 12 -35.50 29.12 -2.58
C GLU A 12 -35.06 27.69 -2.30
N VAL A 13 -36.01 26.75 -2.15
CA VAL A 13 -35.68 25.32 -1.98
C VAL A 13 -35.08 24.73 -3.24
N THR A 14 -35.64 25.05 -4.41
CA THR A 14 -35.11 24.61 -5.70
C THR A 14 -33.66 25.05 -5.90
N TYR A 15 -33.38 26.32 -5.59
CA TYR A 15 -32.02 26.84 -5.66
C TYR A 15 -31.07 26.17 -4.66
N ALA A 16 -31.51 26.00 -3.41
CA ALA A 16 -30.72 25.32 -2.40
C ALA A 16 -30.43 23.84 -2.77
N THR A 17 -31.42 23.12 -3.33
CA THR A 17 -31.21 21.72 -3.80
C THR A 17 -30.28 21.66 -4.98
N SER A 18 -30.30 22.61 -5.91
CA SER A 18 -29.32 22.65 -6.99
C SER A 18 -27.91 22.87 -6.45
N LEU A 19 -27.71 23.76 -5.51
CA LEU A 19 -26.42 23.95 -4.85
C LEU A 19 -25.94 22.70 -4.09
N LEU A 20 -26.86 21.98 -3.45
CA LEU A 20 -26.54 20.68 -2.80
C LEU A 20 -26.10 19.62 -3.85
N ALA A 21 -26.74 19.61 -5.01
CA ALA A 21 -26.35 18.71 -6.11
C ALA A 21 -24.96 19.05 -6.65
N ASP A 22 -24.58 20.33 -6.66
CA ASP A 22 -23.27 20.83 -7.06
C ASP A 22 -22.19 20.67 -5.96
N GLY A 23 -22.53 20.05 -4.81
CA GLY A 23 -21.58 19.75 -3.74
C GLY A 23 -21.46 20.82 -2.66
N TYR A 24 -22.27 21.88 -2.67
CA TYR A 24 -22.27 22.93 -1.64
C TYR A 24 -23.11 22.54 -0.42
N TYR A 25 -22.69 21.56 0.36
CA TYR A 25 -23.48 20.94 1.45
C TYR A 25 -23.68 21.83 2.68
N HIS A 26 -23.07 23.00 2.76
CA HIS A 26 -23.25 23.97 3.85
C HIS A 26 -24.43 24.92 3.65
N VAL A 27 -25.05 24.87 2.48
CA VAL A 27 -26.23 25.68 2.16
C VAL A 27 -27.39 25.35 3.09
N ARG A 28 -28.12 26.37 3.54
CA ARG A 28 -29.32 26.23 4.35
C ARG A 28 -30.41 27.12 3.79
N VAL A 29 -31.63 26.64 3.83
CA VAL A 29 -32.82 27.42 3.48
C VAL A 29 -33.31 28.09 4.75
N PRO A 30 -33.64 29.40 4.72
CA PRO A 30 -34.18 30.14 5.90
C PRO A 30 -35.53 29.53 6.30
N GLU A 31 -35.85 29.55 7.61
CA GLU A 31 -37.11 29.01 8.10
C GLU A 31 -38.30 29.80 7.52
N SER A 32 -39.32 29.09 7.02
CA SER A 32 -40.55 29.68 6.52
C SER A 32 -41.61 29.70 7.60
N ASN A 33 -42.30 30.82 7.71
CA ASN A 33 -43.46 31.00 8.59
C ASN A 33 -44.75 30.39 8.00
N VAL A 34 -44.74 29.95 6.75
CA VAL A 34 -45.87 29.35 6.06
C VAL A 34 -45.94 27.86 6.41
N LYS A 35 -47.03 27.41 7.02
CA LYS A 35 -47.22 26.02 7.51
C LYS A 35 -47.00 24.98 6.42
N GLU A 36 -47.51 25.23 5.22
CA GLU A 36 -47.50 24.33 4.08
C GLU A 36 -46.07 24.04 3.54
N THR A 37 -45.18 25.03 3.63
CA THR A 37 -43.79 24.90 3.13
C THR A 37 -42.80 24.58 4.22
N ARG A 38 -43.13 24.69 5.49
CA ARG A 38 -42.24 24.46 6.63
C ARG A 38 -41.63 23.04 6.61
N ALA A 39 -42.42 22.03 6.33
CA ALA A 39 -41.92 20.64 6.24
C ALA A 39 -40.86 20.51 5.15
N LEU A 40 -41.04 21.19 4.00
CA LEU A 40 -40.08 21.15 2.89
C LEU A 40 -38.75 21.81 3.27
N PHE A 41 -38.77 22.91 3.97
CA PHE A 41 -37.56 23.61 4.44
C PHE A 41 -36.78 22.78 5.47
N VAL A 42 -37.49 22.18 6.43
CA VAL A 42 -36.91 21.30 7.45
C VAL A 42 -36.25 20.07 6.80
N THR A 43 -36.96 19.41 5.90
CA THR A 43 -36.42 18.21 5.21
C THR A 43 -35.23 18.56 4.32
N THR A 44 -35.23 19.69 3.62
CA THR A 44 -34.09 20.15 2.81
C THR A 44 -32.88 20.44 3.68
N ASN A 45 -33.06 21.14 4.81
CA ASN A 45 -31.97 21.40 5.73
C ASN A 45 -31.43 20.13 6.40
N ASP A 46 -32.30 19.17 6.72
CA ASP A 46 -31.85 17.88 7.25
C ASP A 46 -31.08 17.07 6.19
N LEU A 47 -31.54 17.08 4.94
CA LEU A 47 -30.79 16.48 3.83
C LEU A 47 -29.41 17.12 3.69
N ALA A 48 -29.33 18.45 3.69
CA ALA A 48 -28.07 19.19 3.63
C ALA A 48 -27.12 18.81 4.78
N ARG A 49 -27.63 18.68 6.02
CA ARG A 49 -26.83 18.25 7.17
C ARG A 49 -26.31 16.81 6.99
N ARG A 50 -27.14 15.89 6.50
CA ARG A 50 -26.75 14.50 6.26
C ARG A 50 -25.69 14.40 5.18
N LEU A 51 -25.85 15.09 4.04
CA LEU A 51 -24.88 15.16 2.96
C LEU A 51 -23.54 15.73 3.44
N GLN A 52 -23.59 16.83 4.19
CA GLN A 52 -22.39 17.43 4.79
C GLN A 52 -21.67 16.45 5.72
N LYS A 53 -22.41 15.73 6.59
CA LYS A 53 -21.85 14.74 7.50
C LYS A 53 -21.22 13.57 6.73
N LEU A 54 -21.89 13.07 5.69
CA LEU A 54 -21.38 11.97 4.85
C LEU A 54 -20.11 12.40 4.13
N ASN A 55 -20.10 13.57 3.50
CA ASN A 55 -18.92 14.09 2.81
C ASN A 55 -17.73 14.30 3.76
N ASN A 56 -17.98 14.85 4.94
CA ASN A 56 -16.93 15.01 5.96
C ASN A 56 -16.40 13.65 6.44
N SER A 57 -17.29 12.69 6.69
CA SER A 57 -16.89 11.31 7.05
C SER A 57 -16.02 10.66 5.97
N GLN A 58 -16.43 10.80 4.71
CA GLN A 58 -15.69 10.28 3.56
C GLN A 58 -14.30 10.92 3.45
N LYS A 59 -14.21 12.25 3.60
CA LYS A 59 -12.92 12.96 3.61
C LYS A 59 -12.01 12.49 4.74
N ILE A 60 -12.55 12.32 5.94
CA ILE A 60 -11.79 11.84 7.11
C ILE A 60 -11.27 10.42 6.86
N GLN A 61 -12.11 9.53 6.33
CA GLN A 61 -11.71 8.15 6.00
C GLN A 61 -10.63 8.12 4.92
N SER A 62 -10.80 8.91 3.84
CA SER A 62 -9.81 9.03 2.78
C SER A 62 -8.46 9.54 3.31
N ASN A 63 -8.48 10.59 4.14
CA ASN A 63 -7.27 11.13 4.76
C ASN A 63 -6.60 10.12 5.69
N ARG A 64 -7.38 9.36 6.49
CA ARG A 64 -6.83 8.30 7.34
C ARG A 64 -6.12 7.21 6.53
N LEU A 65 -6.75 6.75 5.44
CA LEU A 65 -6.15 5.76 4.56
C LEU A 65 -4.86 6.29 3.94
N LYS A 66 -4.88 7.52 3.41
CA LYS A 66 -3.68 8.16 2.86
C LYS A 66 -2.57 8.26 3.90
N THR A 67 -2.88 8.78 5.10
CA THR A 67 -1.89 8.89 6.20
C THR A 67 -1.35 7.52 6.60
N THR A 68 -2.20 6.48 6.64
CA THR A 68 -1.75 5.13 6.96
C THR A 68 -0.76 4.61 5.91
N LEU A 69 -1.08 4.75 4.61
CA LEU A 69 -0.20 4.34 3.52
C LEU A 69 1.13 5.09 3.54
N GLU A 70 1.11 6.39 3.80
CA GLU A 70 2.33 7.22 3.86
C GLU A 70 3.26 6.84 5.03
N ASN A 71 2.73 6.29 6.12
CA ASN A 71 3.52 5.89 7.29
C ASN A 71 3.90 4.40 7.32
N ILE A 72 3.52 3.61 6.32
CA ILE A 72 3.98 2.24 6.19
C ILE A 72 5.47 2.25 5.81
N PRO A 73 6.34 1.51 6.55
CA PRO A 73 7.78 1.50 6.28
C PRO A 73 8.16 0.70 5.02
N SER A 74 7.24 -0.10 4.48
CA SER A 74 7.42 -0.80 3.21
C SER A 74 7.01 0.09 2.04
N SER A 75 7.72 -0.01 0.92
CA SER A 75 7.31 0.65 -0.32
C SER A 75 6.02 0.04 -0.84
N VAL A 76 5.01 0.86 -1.05
CA VAL A 76 3.69 0.43 -1.55
C VAL A 76 3.37 1.18 -2.83
N LEU A 77 3.04 0.41 -3.86
CA LEU A 77 2.53 0.91 -5.13
C LEU A 77 1.13 0.34 -5.36
N MET A 78 0.24 1.14 -5.89
CA MET A 78 -1.05 0.71 -6.39
C MET A 78 -1.12 1.00 -7.87
N ILE A 79 -1.38 -0.03 -8.66
CA ILE A 79 -1.43 0.01 -10.12
C ILE A 79 -2.86 -0.30 -10.54
N ASP A 80 -3.40 0.46 -11.47
CA ASP A 80 -4.74 0.22 -12.00
C ASP A 80 -4.74 -0.90 -13.06
N LYS A 81 -5.92 -1.22 -13.57
CA LYS A 81 -6.10 -2.24 -14.60
C LYS A 81 -5.46 -1.90 -15.96
N HIS A 82 -5.06 -0.64 -16.18
CA HIS A 82 -4.39 -0.16 -17.39
C HIS A 82 -2.87 -0.14 -17.25
N GLY A 83 -2.35 -0.45 -16.05
CA GLY A 83 -0.92 -0.43 -15.76
C GLY A 83 -0.42 0.97 -15.37
N GLU A 84 -1.29 1.87 -14.94
CA GLU A 84 -0.90 3.18 -14.43
C GLU A 84 -0.75 3.14 -12.91
N ILE A 85 0.29 3.78 -12.39
CA ILE A 85 0.53 3.89 -10.95
C ILE A 85 -0.45 4.93 -10.39
N VAL A 86 -1.39 4.49 -9.57
CA VAL A 86 -2.40 5.35 -8.93
C VAL A 86 -1.89 5.92 -7.61
N VAL A 87 -1.11 5.13 -6.87
CA VAL A 87 -0.56 5.51 -5.56
C VAL A 87 0.86 5.00 -5.45
N ALA A 88 1.75 5.84 -4.96
CA ALA A 88 3.07 5.49 -4.47
C ALA A 88 3.25 6.15 -3.10
N ASN A 89 3.59 5.39 -2.06
CA ASN A 89 3.74 5.94 -0.72
C ASN A 89 5.12 6.58 -0.50
N HIS A 90 5.27 7.28 0.61
CA HIS A 90 6.51 7.97 0.97
C HIS A 90 7.73 7.02 0.99
N ALA A 91 7.59 5.80 1.51
CA ALA A 91 8.68 4.82 1.57
C ALA A 91 9.19 4.43 0.17
N TYR A 92 8.32 4.35 -0.84
CA TYR A 92 8.75 4.12 -2.22
C TYR A 92 9.67 5.23 -2.73
N TYR A 93 9.28 6.49 -2.54
CA TYR A 93 10.10 7.63 -2.95
C TYR A 93 11.42 7.72 -2.19
N GLN A 94 11.44 7.35 -0.91
CA GLN A 94 12.69 7.32 -0.13
C GLN A 94 13.67 6.23 -0.62
N VAL A 95 13.17 5.08 -1.03
CA VAL A 95 14.01 3.95 -1.43
C VAL A 95 14.50 4.09 -2.87
N PHE A 96 13.59 4.38 -3.80
CA PHE A 96 13.89 4.40 -5.23
C PHE A 96 14.29 5.78 -5.74
N ASN A 97 13.98 6.84 -4.99
CA ASN A 97 14.32 8.25 -5.30
C ASN A 97 14.16 8.61 -6.78
N PRO A 98 12.99 8.38 -7.39
CA PRO A 98 12.79 8.67 -8.79
C PRO A 98 12.88 10.17 -9.07
N ASP A 99 13.45 10.56 -10.22
CA ASP A 99 13.62 11.97 -10.62
C ASP A 99 12.29 12.74 -10.75
N GLN A 100 11.18 12.02 -10.85
CA GLN A 100 9.86 12.59 -11.06
C GLN A 100 8.81 11.82 -10.26
N THR A 101 7.65 12.46 -10.04
CA THR A 101 6.48 11.75 -9.51
C THR A 101 6.08 10.62 -10.46
N VAL A 102 5.84 9.44 -9.91
CA VAL A 102 5.50 8.23 -10.68
C VAL A 102 3.98 8.05 -10.85
N GLU A 103 3.18 8.76 -10.08
CA GLU A 103 1.72 8.71 -10.12
C GLU A 103 1.18 9.16 -11.49
N ASN A 104 0.14 8.51 -11.97
CA ASN A 104 -0.46 8.67 -13.30
C ASN A 104 0.49 8.37 -14.47
N LYS A 105 1.51 7.54 -14.23
CA LYS A 105 2.42 7.04 -15.26
C LYS A 105 2.37 5.53 -15.32
N SER A 106 2.74 4.96 -16.48
CA SER A 106 2.90 3.52 -16.60
C SER A 106 3.96 3.02 -15.63
N TYR A 107 3.73 1.88 -15.00
CA TYR A 107 4.75 1.25 -14.15
C TYR A 107 5.98 0.79 -14.95
N ILE A 108 5.81 0.53 -16.24
CA ILE A 108 6.88 0.07 -17.15
C ILE A 108 7.95 1.17 -17.28
N GLY A 109 9.20 0.80 -17.02
CA GLY A 109 10.34 1.71 -17.07
C GLY A 109 10.55 2.60 -15.84
N PHE A 110 9.68 2.50 -14.82
CA PHE A 110 9.85 3.18 -13.53
C PHE A 110 10.20 2.24 -12.37
N ILE A 111 10.07 0.94 -12.62
CA ILE A 111 10.31 -0.13 -11.66
C ILE A 111 11.38 -1.05 -12.24
N ASP A 112 12.13 -1.75 -11.39
CA ASP A 112 13.13 -2.74 -11.82
C ASP A 112 12.48 -3.86 -12.66
N ASP A 113 13.17 -4.31 -13.70
CA ASP A 113 12.71 -5.34 -14.65
C ASP A 113 12.27 -6.64 -13.97
N SER A 114 12.89 -6.99 -12.84
CA SER A 114 12.54 -8.20 -12.09
C SER A 114 11.18 -8.06 -11.44
N ILE A 115 10.86 -6.88 -10.91
CA ILE A 115 9.55 -6.56 -10.32
C ILE A 115 8.50 -6.44 -11.42
N GLU A 116 8.84 -5.84 -12.57
CA GLU A 116 7.92 -5.77 -13.72
C GLU A 116 7.44 -7.14 -14.15
N LYS A 117 8.33 -8.13 -14.23
CA LYS A 117 7.98 -9.52 -14.58
C LYS A 117 6.97 -10.12 -13.61
N LEU A 118 7.14 -9.91 -12.30
CA LEU A 118 6.21 -10.39 -11.29
C LEU A 118 4.84 -9.72 -11.42
N ILE A 119 4.82 -8.42 -11.69
CA ILE A 119 3.58 -7.67 -11.92
C ILE A 119 2.85 -8.25 -13.14
N ILE A 120 3.52 -8.44 -14.27
CA ILE A 120 2.94 -9.01 -15.49
C ILE A 120 2.39 -10.41 -15.22
N GLU A 121 3.15 -11.25 -14.53
CA GLU A 121 2.72 -12.60 -14.21
C GLU A 121 1.50 -12.62 -13.28
N SER A 122 1.48 -11.77 -12.26
CA SER A 122 0.36 -11.63 -11.33
C SER A 122 -0.89 -11.09 -12.05
N PHE A 123 -0.74 -10.14 -12.98
CA PHE A 123 -1.84 -9.67 -13.83
C PHE A 123 -2.40 -10.80 -14.71
N ARG A 124 -1.52 -11.61 -15.30
CA ARG A 124 -1.92 -12.71 -16.20
C ARG A 124 -2.61 -13.85 -15.45
N THR A 125 -2.10 -14.20 -14.26
CA THR A 125 -2.60 -15.34 -13.49
C THR A 125 -3.73 -14.99 -12.54
N GLU A 126 -3.93 -13.68 -12.25
CA GLU A 126 -4.85 -13.15 -11.23
C GLU A 126 -4.59 -13.74 -9.84
N LYS A 127 -3.35 -14.16 -9.57
CA LYS A 127 -2.92 -14.75 -8.31
C LYS A 127 -1.94 -13.84 -7.58
N VAL A 128 -1.96 -13.96 -6.26
CA VAL A 128 -0.95 -13.33 -5.43
C VAL A 128 0.40 -14.02 -5.66
N ILE A 129 1.44 -13.23 -5.90
CA ILE A 129 2.81 -13.70 -6.08
C ILE A 129 3.66 -13.11 -4.96
N TYR A 130 4.48 -13.96 -4.35
CA TYR A 130 5.48 -13.60 -3.34
C TYR A 130 6.85 -14.06 -3.82
N GLU A 131 7.82 -13.16 -3.86
CA GLU A 131 9.18 -13.50 -4.25
C GLU A 131 10.19 -12.58 -3.56
N GLN A 132 11.38 -13.15 -3.26
CA GLN A 132 12.49 -12.37 -2.75
C GLN A 132 13.41 -12.02 -3.91
N LEU A 133 13.65 -10.72 -4.10
CA LEU A 133 14.45 -10.21 -5.20
C LEU A 133 15.60 -9.34 -4.69
N GLU A 134 16.70 -9.45 -5.40
CA GLU A 134 17.79 -8.48 -5.32
C GLU A 134 17.56 -7.41 -6.38
N VAL A 135 17.43 -6.15 -5.96
CA VAL A 135 17.09 -5.01 -6.81
C VAL A 135 18.21 -3.99 -6.76
N ALA A 136 18.68 -3.58 -7.93
CA ALA A 136 19.64 -2.49 -8.05
C ALA A 136 18.91 -1.14 -7.87
N ILE A 137 19.23 -0.44 -6.78
CA ILE A 137 18.68 0.90 -6.52
C ILE A 137 19.41 1.96 -7.35
N ASN A 138 20.70 1.74 -7.54
CA ASN A 138 21.57 2.54 -8.41
C ASN A 138 22.79 1.69 -8.83
N ASN A 139 23.69 2.26 -9.64
CA ASN A 139 24.87 1.54 -10.16
C ASN A 139 25.83 1.01 -9.07
N VAL A 140 25.63 1.35 -7.79
CA VAL A 140 26.55 1.03 -6.68
C VAL A 140 25.89 0.22 -5.58
N HIS A 141 24.57 0.36 -5.39
CA HIS A 141 23.86 -0.23 -4.26
C HIS A 141 22.74 -1.16 -4.73
N THR A 142 22.81 -2.39 -4.25
CA THR A 142 21.72 -3.36 -4.34
C THR A 142 21.05 -3.53 -2.99
N LYS A 143 19.75 -3.80 -3.01
CA LYS A 143 18.95 -4.12 -1.83
C LYS A 143 18.15 -5.39 -2.06
N TYR A 144 17.84 -6.07 -0.98
CA TYR A 144 17.00 -7.26 -0.99
C TYR A 144 15.60 -6.90 -0.56
N PHE A 145 14.61 -7.28 -1.37
CA PHE A 145 13.20 -7.02 -1.10
C PHE A 145 12.40 -8.32 -1.07
N ASP A 146 11.50 -8.39 -0.11
CA ASP A 146 10.38 -9.33 -0.14
C ASP A 146 9.23 -8.63 -0.87
N VAL A 147 8.94 -9.11 -2.08
CA VAL A 147 7.98 -8.50 -3.01
C VAL A 147 6.69 -9.27 -2.98
N SER A 148 5.59 -8.57 -2.81
CA SER A 148 4.23 -9.12 -2.84
C SER A 148 3.40 -8.39 -3.90
N CYS A 149 2.97 -9.12 -4.94
CA CYS A 149 2.05 -8.63 -5.97
C CYS A 149 0.65 -9.18 -5.68
N ILE A 150 -0.29 -8.31 -5.33
CA ILE A 150 -1.62 -8.68 -4.85
C ILE A 150 -2.68 -8.09 -5.81
N PRO A 151 -3.32 -8.91 -6.68
CA PRO A 151 -4.35 -8.43 -7.58
C PRO A 151 -5.62 -8.05 -6.84
N ILE A 152 -6.23 -6.92 -7.20
CA ILE A 152 -7.49 -6.43 -6.66
C ILE A 152 -8.63 -6.88 -7.57
N LEU A 153 -9.48 -7.78 -7.09
CA LEU A 153 -10.61 -8.32 -7.83
C LEU A 153 -11.94 -7.77 -7.28
N THR A 154 -12.87 -7.44 -8.17
CA THR A 154 -14.23 -7.06 -7.77
C THR A 154 -15.01 -8.26 -7.27
N LYS A 155 -15.64 -8.16 -6.10
CA LYS A 155 -16.39 -9.25 -5.46
C LYS A 155 -17.51 -9.82 -6.35
N SER A 156 -18.18 -9.00 -7.18
CA SER A 156 -19.37 -9.38 -7.93
C SER A 156 -19.09 -10.07 -9.28
N LYS A 157 -17.96 -9.78 -9.94
CA LYS A 157 -17.68 -10.28 -11.30
C LYS A 157 -16.27 -10.88 -11.46
N LYS A 158 -15.48 -10.96 -10.40
CA LYS A 158 -14.05 -11.34 -10.46
C LYS A 158 -13.26 -10.54 -11.52
N ASN A 159 -13.69 -9.32 -11.82
CA ASN A 159 -12.96 -8.47 -12.76
C ASN A 159 -11.78 -7.82 -12.05
N LEU A 160 -10.63 -7.90 -12.67
CA LEU A 160 -9.41 -7.25 -12.21
C LEU A 160 -9.58 -5.72 -12.22
N GLN A 161 -9.37 -5.08 -11.08
CA GLN A 161 -9.45 -3.62 -10.90
C GLN A 161 -8.06 -2.97 -10.89
N GLY A 162 -7.05 -3.75 -10.55
CA GLY A 162 -5.67 -3.29 -10.43
C GLY A 162 -4.86 -4.24 -9.54
N MET A 163 -3.76 -3.74 -9.03
CA MET A 163 -2.83 -4.51 -8.21
C MET A 163 -2.24 -3.62 -7.11
N VAL A 164 -1.98 -4.22 -5.95
CA VAL A 164 -1.11 -3.65 -4.93
C VAL A 164 0.22 -4.38 -4.96
N VAL A 165 1.30 -3.63 -5.09
CA VAL A 165 2.67 -4.13 -4.99
C VAL A 165 3.28 -3.61 -3.70
N VAL A 166 3.76 -4.52 -2.86
CA VAL A 166 4.43 -4.19 -1.60
C VAL A 166 5.86 -4.71 -1.68
N LEU A 167 6.82 -3.82 -1.39
CA LEU A 167 8.24 -4.14 -1.36
C LEU A 167 8.75 -3.87 0.06
N HIS A 168 9.06 -4.94 0.76
CA HIS A 168 9.61 -4.87 2.11
C HIS A 168 11.14 -5.03 2.05
N ASP A 169 11.88 -4.02 2.51
CA ASP A 169 13.35 -4.05 2.53
C ASP A 169 13.85 -5.04 3.60
N ILE A 170 14.39 -6.17 3.15
CA ILE A 170 14.97 -7.23 3.99
C ILE A 170 16.50 -7.25 3.96
N THR A 171 17.14 -6.18 3.47
CA THR A 171 18.59 -6.12 3.28
C THR A 171 19.36 -6.39 4.59
N ASN A 172 18.90 -5.81 5.70
CA ASN A 172 19.54 -6.04 7.00
C ASN A 172 19.34 -7.47 7.49
N LEU A 173 18.18 -8.06 7.25
CA LEU A 173 17.89 -9.45 7.59
C LEU A 173 18.81 -10.39 6.82
N GLN A 174 18.94 -10.20 5.50
CA GLN A 174 19.83 -11.00 4.65
C GLN A 174 21.31 -10.86 5.07
N LYS A 175 21.76 -9.66 5.41
CA LYS A 175 23.10 -9.46 5.94
C LYS A 175 23.35 -10.21 7.24
N LEU A 176 22.40 -10.18 8.16
CA LEU A 176 22.49 -10.91 9.43
C LEU A 176 22.50 -12.44 9.20
N GLU A 177 21.67 -12.94 8.31
CA GLU A 177 21.68 -14.36 7.95
C GLU A 177 23.00 -14.80 7.33
N ASN A 178 23.56 -14.02 6.43
CA ASN A 178 24.86 -14.31 5.81
C ASN A 178 25.97 -14.29 6.85
N LEU A 179 26.03 -13.30 7.73
CA LEU A 179 26.98 -13.27 8.85
C LEU A 179 26.85 -14.50 9.77
N ARG A 180 25.61 -14.89 10.08
CA ARG A 180 25.37 -16.10 10.88
C ARG A 180 25.87 -17.37 10.18
N ARG A 181 25.62 -17.50 8.88
CA ARG A 181 26.12 -18.66 8.09
C ARG A 181 27.64 -18.69 8.05
N GLU A 182 28.27 -17.56 7.80
CA GLU A 182 29.73 -17.42 7.80
C GLU A 182 30.32 -17.74 9.17
N PHE A 183 29.74 -17.23 10.24
CA PHE A 183 30.15 -17.54 11.61
C PHE A 183 30.10 -19.04 11.89
N VAL A 184 28.99 -19.71 11.58
CA VAL A 184 28.83 -21.16 11.80
C VAL A 184 29.85 -21.95 10.97
N ALA A 185 30.09 -21.55 9.72
CA ALA A 185 31.07 -22.21 8.86
C ALA A 185 32.49 -22.05 9.44
N ASN A 186 32.86 -20.83 9.85
CA ASN A 186 34.19 -20.55 10.41
C ASN A 186 34.41 -21.30 11.73
N VAL A 187 33.44 -21.26 12.64
CA VAL A 187 33.52 -22.02 13.91
C VAL A 187 33.65 -23.52 13.65
N SER A 188 32.89 -24.04 12.70
CA SER A 188 32.98 -25.47 12.34
C SER A 188 34.36 -25.83 11.79
N HIS A 189 34.97 -24.97 10.99
CA HIS A 189 36.32 -25.15 10.49
C HIS A 189 37.38 -25.06 11.60
N GLU A 190 37.28 -24.04 12.45
CA GLU A 190 38.19 -23.82 13.58
C GLU A 190 38.13 -24.97 14.62
N LEU A 191 36.97 -25.56 14.84
CA LEU A 191 36.80 -26.71 15.74
C LEU A 191 37.26 -28.03 15.14
N LYS A 192 37.16 -28.20 13.82
CA LYS A 192 37.56 -29.45 13.15
C LYS A 192 39.04 -29.73 13.33
N THR A 193 39.90 -28.75 13.26
CA THR A 193 41.36 -28.89 13.36
C THR A 193 41.79 -29.44 14.73
N PRO A 194 41.42 -28.85 15.90
CA PRO A 194 41.81 -29.40 17.20
C PRO A 194 41.17 -30.76 17.49
N ILE A 195 39.92 -31.00 17.04
CA ILE A 195 39.25 -32.29 17.20
C ILE A 195 40.02 -33.40 16.42
N THR A 196 40.44 -33.10 15.20
CA THR A 196 41.24 -34.04 14.40
C THR A 196 42.59 -34.32 15.06
N SER A 197 43.25 -33.30 15.62
CA SER A 197 44.49 -33.46 16.37
C SER A 197 44.33 -34.33 17.63
N ILE A 198 43.29 -34.05 18.42
CA ILE A 198 42.97 -34.85 19.62
C ILE A 198 42.69 -36.31 19.24
N LYS A 199 41.90 -36.52 18.18
CA LYS A 199 41.64 -37.88 17.67
C LYS A 199 42.91 -38.60 17.24
N GLY A 200 43.81 -37.94 16.50
CA GLY A 200 45.08 -38.52 16.10
C GLY A 200 45.97 -38.87 17.28
N PHE A 201 46.06 -37.99 18.29
CA PHE A 201 46.80 -38.32 19.52
C PHE A 201 46.20 -39.50 20.28
N ALA A 202 44.86 -39.56 20.39
CA ALA A 202 44.19 -40.65 21.07
C ALA A 202 44.40 -42.01 20.33
N GLU A 203 44.33 -42.01 19.00
CA GLU A 203 44.62 -43.18 18.18
C GLU A 203 46.08 -43.68 18.35
N THR A 204 47.05 -42.75 18.35
CA THR A 204 48.47 -43.06 18.57
C THR A 204 48.72 -43.66 19.96
N LEU A 205 48.08 -43.14 21.00
CA LEU A 205 48.18 -43.69 22.34
C LEU A 205 47.56 -45.06 22.49
N ILE A 206 46.45 -45.34 21.81
CA ILE A 206 45.81 -46.66 21.82
C ILE A 206 46.64 -47.68 21.07
N GLU A 207 47.24 -47.31 19.94
CA GLU A 207 48.16 -48.21 19.19
C GLU A 207 49.47 -48.45 19.94
N GLY A 208 50.04 -47.45 20.59
CA GLY A 208 51.21 -47.58 21.41
C GLY A 208 50.99 -48.50 22.63
N ALA A 209 49.86 -48.39 23.30
CA ALA A 209 49.48 -49.23 24.43
C ALA A 209 49.13 -50.69 24.02
N LYS A 210 48.99 -50.99 22.74
CA LYS A 210 48.73 -52.35 22.22
C LYS A 210 49.97 -53.13 21.88
N ASN A 211 51.13 -52.45 21.80
CA ASN A 211 52.42 -52.98 21.42
C ASN A 211 53.41 -53.11 22.59
N ASP A 212 53.02 -52.83 23.81
CA ASP A 212 53.67 -53.13 25.09
C ASP A 212 52.93 -54.32 25.75
#